data_0c88f40f5f65092d0d8345d65dbe1387
#
_entry.id   0c88f40f5f65092d0d8345d65dbe1387
#
_cell.length_a   1.000
_cell.length_b   1.000
_cell.length_c   1.000
_cell.angle_alpha   90.00
_cell.angle_beta   90.00
_cell.angle_gamma   90.00
#
_symmetry.space_group_name_H-M   'P 1'
#
loop_
_entity.id
_entity.type
_entity.pdbx_description
1 polymer ?
#
loop_
_entity_poly.entity_id
_entity_poly.type
_entity_poly.pdbx_seq_one_letter_code
_entity_poly.pdbx_strand_id
1 'polypeptide(L)'
;MRPIVEVSRLGLENKHTQKRRRRIAKRCEILFRTAGFSLIEMLVVVSIIAAIAALITTAVMSALQQQNARVCQNNMLTIEAAKDEYIRDHPGATSIDESAFAQYFRFGIPKCPDGGSYQQYLYSLTHQVSCTRHGALQAFPSAIP
;
A
#
# COMPACT_ATOMS: atom_id res chain seq x y z
N MET A 1 77.85 -15.68 -1.03
CA MET A 1 77.36 -16.58 0.05
C MET A 1 76.21 -15.85 0.80
N ARG A 2 75.01 -16.16 0.53
CA ARG A 2 73.82 -15.66 1.29
C ARG A 2 73.14 -16.86 1.93
N PRO A 3 72.73 -16.77 3.18
CA PRO A 3 72.49 -17.92 4.01
C PRO A 3 71.05 -18.50 3.87
N ILE A 4 71.02 -19.80 4.02
CA ILE A 4 69.92 -20.77 4.01
C ILE A 4 68.84 -20.51 5.10
N VAL A 5 68.95 -19.45 5.88
CA VAL A 5 68.08 -19.17 7.07
C VAL A 5 66.65 -18.61 6.70
N GLU A 6 66.47 -18.06 5.50
CA GLU A 6 65.23 -17.41 5.13
C GLU A 6 64.11 -18.37 4.70
N VAL A 7 64.46 -19.55 4.21
CA VAL A 7 63.49 -20.57 3.76
C VAL A 7 62.76 -21.24 4.94
N SER A 8 63.39 -21.31 6.12
CA SER A 8 62.75 -21.91 7.29
C SER A 8 61.68 -21.08 7.95
N ARG A 9 61.72 -19.73 7.83
CA ARG A 9 60.69 -18.84 8.37
C ARG A 9 59.40 -18.86 7.55
N LEU A 10 59.49 -18.95 6.25
CA LEU A 10 58.34 -19.04 5.34
C LEU A 10 57.55 -20.36 5.54
N GLY A 11 58.22 -21.43 5.88
CA GLY A 11 57.60 -22.75 6.13
C GLY A 11 56.78 -22.80 7.44
N LEU A 12 57.23 -22.07 8.47
CA LEU A 12 56.54 -22.02 9.77
C LEU A 12 55.29 -21.09 9.75
N GLU A 13 55.38 -19.99 9.00
CA GLU A 13 54.27 -19.04 8.86
C GLU A 13 53.11 -19.66 8.07
N ASN A 14 53.37 -20.47 7.09
CA ASN A 14 52.37 -21.18 6.32
C ASN A 14 51.60 -22.25 7.14
N LYS A 15 52.25 -22.92 8.08
CA LYS A 15 51.59 -23.92 8.94
C LYS A 15 50.62 -23.28 9.95
N HIS A 16 50.94 -22.10 10.47
CA HIS A 16 50.08 -21.40 11.42
C HIS A 16 48.85 -20.79 10.76
N THR A 17 48.98 -20.20 9.60
CA THR A 17 47.88 -19.65 8.81
C THR A 17 46.95 -20.74 8.27
N GLN A 18 47.53 -21.89 7.87
CA GLN A 18 46.71 -23.04 7.42
C GLN A 18 45.94 -23.69 8.59
N LYS A 19 46.52 -23.78 9.80
CA LYS A 19 45.82 -24.29 10.98
C LYS A 19 44.69 -23.36 11.43
N ARG A 20 44.86 -22.05 11.29
CA ARG A 20 43.83 -21.04 11.59
C ARG A 20 42.68 -21.10 10.57
N ARG A 21 42.98 -21.21 9.27
CA ARG A 21 41.98 -21.39 8.21
C ARG A 21 41.12 -22.65 8.39
N ARG A 22 41.74 -23.77 8.78
CA ARG A 22 41.01 -25.03 9.07
C ARG A 22 40.11 -24.93 10.30
N ARG A 23 40.48 -24.14 11.32
CA ARG A 23 39.62 -23.90 12.51
C ARG A 23 38.44 -23.01 12.18
N ILE A 24 38.60 -22.00 11.31
CA ILE A 24 37.53 -21.12 10.86
C ILE A 24 36.58 -21.89 9.95
N ALA A 25 37.07 -22.68 9.03
CA ALA A 25 36.25 -23.53 8.16
C ALA A 25 35.41 -24.55 8.96
N LYS A 26 36.01 -25.24 9.96
CA LYS A 26 35.25 -26.14 10.84
C LYS A 26 34.22 -25.43 11.71
N ARG A 27 34.46 -24.18 12.09
CA ARG A 27 33.50 -23.39 12.88
C ARG A 27 32.31 -22.89 12.01
N CYS A 28 32.56 -22.63 10.73
CA CYS A 28 31.51 -22.28 9.77
C CYS A 28 30.64 -23.50 9.42
N GLU A 29 31.23 -24.69 9.35
CA GLU A 29 30.53 -25.94 9.05
C GLU A 29 29.60 -26.40 10.20
N ILE A 30 29.94 -26.05 11.45
CA ILE A 30 29.11 -26.34 12.62
C ILE A 30 27.90 -25.40 12.68
N LEU A 31 28.00 -24.16 12.17
CA LEU A 31 26.92 -23.21 12.09
C LEU A 31 25.95 -23.51 10.94
N PHE A 32 26.36 -24.24 9.93
CA PHE A 32 25.55 -24.71 8.80
C PHE A 32 25.14 -26.19 8.92
N ARG A 33 25.21 -26.76 10.08
CA ARG A 33 24.45 -27.96 10.36
C ARG A 33 22.97 -27.50 10.38
N THR A 34 22.40 -27.39 9.22
CA THR A 34 20.97 -27.27 9.00
C THR A 34 20.33 -28.40 9.79
N ALA A 35 19.84 -28.09 10.97
CA ALA A 35 18.78 -28.88 11.56
C ALA A 35 17.69 -28.91 10.49
N GLY A 36 17.59 -30.00 9.75
CA GLY A 36 16.56 -30.19 8.73
C GLY A 36 15.24 -29.94 9.44
N PHE A 37 14.50 -28.92 9.03
CA PHE A 37 13.17 -28.68 9.56
C PHE A 37 12.38 -29.97 9.45
N SER A 38 11.83 -30.44 10.55
CA SER A 38 10.95 -31.59 10.56
C SER A 38 9.72 -31.27 9.72
N LEU A 39 9.27 -32.21 8.90
CA LEU A 39 8.07 -32.04 8.08
C LEU A 39 6.85 -31.62 8.95
N ILE A 40 6.78 -32.13 10.18
CA ILE A 40 5.73 -31.77 11.13
C ILE A 40 5.85 -30.30 11.60
N GLU A 41 7.05 -29.79 11.78
CA GLU A 41 7.30 -28.41 12.20
C GLU A 41 6.81 -27.42 11.13
N MET A 42 7.11 -27.70 9.85
CA MET A 42 6.58 -26.91 8.73
C MET A 42 5.05 -27.00 8.62
N LEU A 43 4.47 -28.16 8.87
CA LEU A 43 3.02 -28.36 8.83
C LEU A 43 2.33 -27.54 9.94
N VAL A 44 2.88 -27.52 11.14
CA VAL A 44 2.35 -26.70 12.25
C VAL A 44 2.44 -25.21 11.94
N VAL A 45 3.58 -24.73 11.44
CA VAL A 45 3.75 -23.32 11.07
C VAL A 45 2.75 -22.88 10.01
N VAL A 46 2.60 -23.66 8.93
CA VAL A 46 1.64 -23.35 7.86
C VAL A 46 0.21 -23.36 8.36
N SER A 47 -0.16 -24.29 9.26
CA SER A 47 -1.51 -24.33 9.84
C SER A 47 -1.84 -23.11 10.68
N ILE A 48 -0.88 -22.61 11.47
CA ILE A 48 -1.05 -21.39 12.26
C ILE A 48 -1.19 -20.15 11.35
N ILE A 49 -0.33 -20.02 10.34
CA ILE A 49 -0.41 -18.91 9.38
C ILE A 49 -1.77 -18.93 8.64
N ALA A 50 -2.22 -20.09 8.20
CA ALA A 50 -3.51 -20.22 7.53
C ALA A 50 -4.68 -19.82 8.42
N ALA A 51 -4.66 -20.19 9.70
CA ALA A 51 -5.68 -19.80 10.67
C ALA A 51 -5.74 -18.28 10.88
N ILE A 52 -4.58 -17.61 11.04
CA ILE A 52 -4.50 -16.16 11.21
C ILE A 52 -4.95 -15.44 9.92
N ALA A 53 -4.52 -15.90 8.76
CA ALA A 53 -4.89 -15.31 7.47
C ALA A 53 -6.41 -15.35 7.24
N ALA A 54 -7.08 -16.41 7.63
CA ALA A 54 -8.53 -16.53 7.50
C ALA A 54 -9.31 -15.47 8.32
N LEU A 55 -8.84 -15.12 9.51
CA LEU A 55 -9.47 -14.12 10.36
C LEU A 55 -9.27 -12.68 9.84
N ILE A 56 -8.09 -12.37 9.29
CA ILE A 56 -7.74 -11.03 8.82
C ILE A 56 -8.52 -10.67 7.55
N THR A 57 -8.79 -11.64 6.67
CA THR A 57 -9.38 -11.39 5.35
C THR A 57 -10.73 -10.68 5.45
N THR A 58 -11.62 -11.10 6.34
CA THR A 58 -12.96 -10.50 6.50
C THR A 58 -12.90 -9.08 7.05
N ALA A 59 -12.02 -8.81 8.01
CA ALA A 59 -11.83 -7.49 8.60
C ALA A 59 -11.29 -6.47 7.59
N VAL A 60 -10.31 -6.88 6.77
CA VAL A 60 -9.73 -6.02 5.72
C VAL A 60 -10.75 -5.68 4.65
N MET A 61 -11.57 -6.62 4.20
CA MET A 61 -12.58 -6.36 3.18
C MET A 61 -13.63 -5.35 3.64
N SER A 62 -14.11 -5.44 4.87
CA SER A 62 -15.06 -4.46 5.43
C SER A 62 -14.43 -3.07 5.60
N ALA A 63 -13.17 -2.99 6.01
CA ALA A 63 -12.44 -1.72 6.13
C ALA A 63 -12.24 -1.04 4.77
N LEU A 64 -11.91 -1.80 3.72
CA LEU A 64 -11.76 -1.28 2.36
C LEU A 64 -13.08 -0.72 1.83
N GLN A 65 -14.21 -1.41 2.05
CA GLN A 65 -15.52 -0.91 1.62
C GLN A 65 -15.88 0.42 2.30
N GLN A 66 -15.63 0.54 3.61
CA GLN A 66 -15.85 1.79 4.32
C GLN A 66 -14.94 2.91 3.82
N GLN A 67 -13.68 2.61 3.53
CA GLN A 67 -12.74 3.58 2.98
C GLN A 67 -13.18 4.04 1.59
N ASN A 68 -13.59 3.14 0.72
CA ASN A 68 -14.08 3.48 -0.61
C ASN A 68 -15.33 4.37 -0.55
N ALA A 69 -16.25 4.12 0.39
CA ALA A 69 -17.41 4.96 0.61
C ALA A 69 -17.01 6.39 1.05
N ARG A 70 -16.04 6.52 1.96
CA ARG A 70 -15.50 7.84 2.39
C ARG A 70 -14.82 8.59 1.24
N VAL A 71 -14.01 7.89 0.44
CA VAL A 71 -13.37 8.48 -0.75
C VAL A 71 -14.45 8.97 -1.74
N CYS A 72 -15.50 8.18 -1.95
CA CYS A 72 -16.61 8.56 -2.81
C CYS A 72 -17.32 9.83 -2.29
N GLN A 73 -17.57 9.94 -0.98
CA GLN A 73 -18.16 11.14 -0.38
C GLN A 73 -17.25 12.36 -0.54
N ASN A 74 -15.93 12.23 -0.32
CA ASN A 74 -14.98 13.32 -0.55
C ASN A 74 -14.95 13.76 -2.02
N ASN A 75 -15.05 12.81 -2.94
CA ASN A 75 -15.14 13.13 -4.37
C ASN A 75 -16.41 13.94 -4.69
N MET A 76 -17.54 13.56 -4.11
CA MET A 76 -18.80 14.31 -4.27
C MET A 76 -18.68 15.73 -3.69
N LEU A 77 -18.05 15.91 -2.52
CA LEU A 77 -17.80 17.24 -1.94
C LEU A 77 -16.90 18.09 -2.85
N THR A 78 -15.87 17.48 -3.44
CA THR A 78 -15.00 18.18 -4.41
C THR A 78 -15.80 18.64 -5.63
N ILE A 79 -16.71 17.81 -6.13
CA ILE A 79 -17.58 18.17 -7.24
C ILE A 79 -18.54 19.32 -6.87
N GLU A 80 -19.14 19.28 -5.67
CA GLU A 80 -19.99 20.37 -5.19
C GLU A 80 -19.24 21.69 -5.05
N ALA A 81 -18.03 21.65 -4.50
CA ALA A 81 -17.17 22.84 -4.40
C ALA A 81 -16.83 23.42 -5.79
N ALA A 82 -16.58 22.57 -6.77
CA ALA A 82 -16.35 23.00 -8.16
C ALA A 82 -17.62 23.61 -8.79
N LYS A 83 -18.82 23.10 -8.44
CA LYS A 83 -20.09 23.74 -8.87
C LYS A 83 -20.24 25.13 -8.28
N ASP A 84 -19.95 25.30 -6.99
CA ASP A 84 -20.02 26.61 -6.33
C ASP A 84 -19.03 27.61 -6.96
N GLU A 85 -17.88 27.16 -7.39
CA GLU A 85 -16.89 27.97 -8.09
C GLU A 85 -17.39 28.33 -9.50
N TYR A 86 -17.96 27.35 -10.22
CA TYR A 86 -18.57 27.58 -11.54
C TYR A 86 -19.69 28.62 -11.50
N ILE A 87 -20.57 28.57 -10.49
CA ILE A 87 -21.67 29.56 -10.31
C ILE A 87 -21.10 30.97 -10.07
N ARG A 88 -20.02 31.10 -9.33
CA ARG A 88 -19.37 32.40 -9.08
C ARG A 88 -18.80 33.01 -10.35
N ASP A 89 -18.21 32.18 -11.19
CA ASP A 89 -17.58 32.61 -12.44
C ASP A 89 -18.62 32.87 -13.56
N HIS A 90 -19.78 32.22 -13.48
CA HIS A 90 -20.85 32.30 -14.47
C HIS A 90 -22.17 32.75 -13.80
N PRO A 91 -22.26 34.02 -13.33
CA PRO A 91 -23.46 34.53 -12.69
C PRO A 91 -24.65 34.54 -13.70
N GLY A 92 -25.71 33.80 -13.36
CA GLY A 92 -26.90 33.65 -14.21
C GLY A 92 -26.91 32.38 -15.08
N ALA A 93 -25.93 31.49 -14.95
CA ALA A 93 -26.02 30.19 -15.59
C ALA A 93 -27.22 29.39 -15.04
N THR A 94 -27.98 28.77 -15.92
CA THR A 94 -29.09 27.87 -15.58
C THR A 94 -28.71 26.40 -15.61
N SER A 95 -27.57 26.08 -16.24
CA SER A 95 -27.01 24.74 -16.36
C SER A 95 -25.48 24.82 -16.42
N ILE A 96 -24.83 23.72 -16.10
CA ILE A 96 -23.39 23.58 -16.20
C ILE A 96 -23.03 23.04 -17.58
N ASP A 97 -22.12 23.74 -18.28
CA ASP A 97 -21.51 23.22 -19.51
C ASP A 97 -20.39 22.22 -19.14
N GLU A 98 -20.48 21.02 -19.69
CA GLU A 98 -19.52 19.94 -19.43
C GLU A 98 -18.08 20.33 -19.77
N SER A 99 -17.88 21.01 -20.90
CA SER A 99 -16.55 21.38 -21.37
C SER A 99 -15.91 22.47 -20.50
N ALA A 100 -16.68 23.44 -20.05
CA ALA A 100 -16.23 24.49 -19.15
C ALA A 100 -16.01 23.93 -17.73
N PHE A 101 -16.90 23.04 -17.26
CA PHE A 101 -16.83 22.46 -15.92
C PHE A 101 -15.59 21.55 -15.73
N ALA A 102 -15.17 20.84 -16.77
CA ALA A 102 -13.99 20.00 -16.73
C ALA A 102 -12.69 20.78 -16.37
N GLN A 103 -12.66 22.09 -16.65
CA GLN A 103 -11.49 22.94 -16.38
C GLN A 103 -11.27 23.20 -14.87
N TYR A 104 -12.30 23.05 -14.05
CA TYR A 104 -12.22 23.19 -12.60
C TYR A 104 -11.52 21.98 -11.92
N PHE A 105 -11.25 20.93 -12.68
CA PHE A 105 -10.57 19.74 -12.18
C PHE A 105 -9.21 19.55 -12.84
N ARG A 106 -8.15 19.75 -12.06
CA ARG A 106 -6.76 19.62 -12.55
C ARG A 106 -6.46 18.23 -13.13
N PHE A 107 -7.09 17.19 -12.61
CA PHE A 107 -6.87 15.79 -13.00
C PHE A 107 -8.13 15.16 -13.63
N GLY A 108 -9.08 15.98 -14.07
CA GLY A 108 -10.38 15.52 -14.54
C GLY A 108 -11.36 15.24 -13.42
N ILE A 109 -12.63 15.04 -13.78
CA ILE A 109 -13.71 14.78 -12.83
C ILE A 109 -13.41 13.49 -12.04
N PRO A 110 -13.43 13.52 -10.70
CA PRO A 110 -13.12 12.35 -9.89
C PRO A 110 -14.12 11.22 -10.14
N LYS A 111 -13.67 9.98 -9.96
CA LYS A 111 -14.47 8.77 -10.17
C LYS A 111 -14.67 8.02 -8.86
N CYS A 112 -15.80 7.34 -8.74
CA CYS A 112 -16.06 6.50 -7.57
C CYS A 112 -15.11 5.27 -7.59
N PRO A 113 -14.41 4.96 -6.49
CA PRO A 113 -13.49 3.81 -6.43
C PRO A 113 -14.19 2.46 -6.61
N ASP A 114 -15.48 2.36 -6.27
CA ASP A 114 -16.29 1.15 -6.46
C ASP A 114 -17.05 1.10 -7.79
N GLY A 115 -16.62 1.89 -8.79
CA GLY A 115 -17.21 1.91 -10.13
C GLY A 115 -18.60 2.55 -10.22
N GLY A 116 -19.03 3.31 -9.20
CA GLY A 116 -20.25 4.10 -9.26
C GLY A 116 -20.09 5.32 -10.18
N SER A 117 -21.22 5.89 -10.61
CA SER A 117 -21.28 7.08 -11.46
C SER A 117 -21.89 8.25 -10.69
N TYR A 118 -21.40 9.48 -10.96
CA TYR A 118 -21.93 10.73 -10.45
C TYR A 118 -22.83 11.46 -11.45
N GLN A 119 -23.09 10.88 -12.62
CA GLN A 119 -23.72 11.58 -13.76
C GLN A 119 -25.11 12.11 -13.48
N GLN A 120 -25.87 11.53 -12.56
CA GLN A 120 -27.28 11.86 -12.37
C GLN A 120 -27.50 13.33 -12.03
N TYR A 121 -26.62 14.00 -11.29
CA TYR A 121 -26.75 15.43 -10.93
C TYR A 121 -25.45 16.20 -11.07
N LEU A 122 -24.53 15.67 -11.86
CA LEU A 122 -23.20 16.25 -12.05
C LEU A 122 -23.28 17.68 -12.64
N TYR A 123 -24.14 17.89 -13.61
CA TYR A 123 -24.31 19.16 -14.32
C TYR A 123 -25.56 19.94 -13.86
N SER A 124 -26.18 19.54 -12.76
CA SER A 124 -27.34 20.25 -12.19
C SER A 124 -26.87 21.25 -11.14
N LEU A 125 -27.35 22.49 -11.25
CA LEU A 125 -27.12 23.56 -10.26
C LEU A 125 -28.08 23.48 -9.08
N THR A 126 -29.21 22.80 -9.23
CA THR A 126 -30.29 22.76 -8.20
C THR A 126 -30.23 21.50 -7.34
N HIS A 127 -29.54 20.47 -7.78
CA HIS A 127 -29.49 19.19 -7.09
C HIS A 127 -28.04 18.85 -6.70
N GLN A 128 -27.90 18.29 -5.51
CA GLN A 128 -26.60 17.76 -5.05
C GLN A 128 -26.20 16.51 -5.81
N VAL A 129 -24.90 16.36 -6.03
CA VAL A 129 -24.32 15.17 -6.66
C VAL A 129 -24.62 13.92 -5.83
N SER A 130 -25.00 12.86 -6.50
CA SER A 130 -25.19 11.54 -5.88
C SER A 130 -24.42 10.47 -6.62
N CYS A 131 -23.98 9.46 -5.88
CA CYS A 131 -23.30 8.30 -6.43
C CYS A 131 -24.28 7.13 -6.57
N THR A 132 -24.27 6.45 -7.70
CA THR A 132 -25.13 5.28 -7.94
C THR A 132 -24.85 4.10 -6.98
N ARG A 133 -23.64 4.03 -6.40
CA ARG A 133 -23.22 2.96 -5.46
C ARG A 133 -23.38 3.37 -3.99
N HIS A 134 -23.08 4.63 -3.66
CA HIS A 134 -23.00 5.11 -2.27
C HIS A 134 -24.10 6.12 -1.89
N GLY A 135 -25.02 6.41 -2.82
CA GLY A 135 -26.14 7.34 -2.57
C GLY A 135 -25.73 8.80 -2.57
N ALA A 136 -26.60 9.63 -1.96
CA ALA A 136 -26.39 11.08 -1.85
C ALA A 136 -25.33 11.41 -0.77
N LEU A 137 -24.80 12.65 -0.84
CA LEU A 137 -23.97 13.23 0.20
C LEU A 137 -24.66 13.12 1.56
N GLN A 138 -24.07 12.38 2.46
CA GLN A 138 -24.51 12.39 3.85
C GLN A 138 -23.90 13.61 4.52
N ALA A 139 -24.74 14.44 5.15
CA ALA A 139 -24.23 15.47 6.04
C ALA A 139 -23.35 14.78 7.09
N PHE A 140 -22.07 15.18 7.17
CA PHE A 140 -21.22 14.70 8.23
C PHE A 140 -21.93 14.97 9.55
N PRO A 141 -22.13 13.99 10.42
CA PRO A 141 -22.53 14.30 11.77
C PRO A 141 -21.44 15.19 12.34
N SER A 142 -21.74 16.46 12.50
CA SER A 142 -20.92 17.43 13.20
C SER A 142 -20.94 17.07 14.68
N ALA A 143 -20.22 16.01 15.03
CA ALA A 143 -20.03 15.60 16.41
C ALA A 143 -18.61 15.04 16.54
N ILE A 144 -17.70 15.97 16.69
CA ILE A 144 -16.56 15.74 17.56
C ILE A 144 -16.99 16.31 18.91
N PRO A 145 -17.19 15.48 19.94
CA PRO A 145 -17.39 15.97 21.28
C PRO A 145 -16.12 16.62 21.81
#